data_2c4be4778d44d9550ef7186de837fa61
#
_entry.id   2c4be4778d44d9550ef7186de837fa61
#
_cell.length_a   1.000
_cell.length_b   1.000
_cell.length_c   1.000
_cell.angle_alpha   90.00
_cell.angle_beta   90.00
_cell.angle_gamma   90.00
#
_symmetry.space_group_name_H-M   'P 1'
#
loop_
_entity.id
_entity.type
_entity.pdbx_description
1 polymer ?
#
loop_
_entity_poly.entity_id
_entity_poly.type
_entity_poly.pdbx_seq_one_letter_code
_entity_poly.pdbx_strand_id
1 'polypeptide(L)'
;KILYKEFPARIPIWDITLTSKNTSKITRNTTLPTDKIILGDTLIELKKIPNESCDVIIIDPPYNIGKDFGNNIDKRELTDYISWSKNWINECIRIMKPTGTMFIYGFSEILAYLSIEIPLEKRWLIWHYTNKNVASLNFWQRSHESIICAWKNVPIFNRDLVREPYTEGFLNGAAGKIRKGTVGRFSRNGQETVYKAHEGGALPRDVI
;
A
#
# COMPACT_ATOMS: atom_id res chain seq x y z
N LYS A 1 13.65 -20.27 -1.66
CA LYS A 1 12.69 -20.68 -2.72
C LYS A 1 11.42 -19.86 -2.48
N ILE A 2 11.27 -18.74 -3.19
CA ILE A 2 10.06 -17.94 -3.17
C ILE A 2 9.06 -18.68 -4.03
N LEU A 3 8.00 -19.18 -3.41
CA LEU A 3 6.87 -19.76 -4.13
C LEU A 3 6.00 -18.59 -4.63
N TYR A 4 6.06 -18.32 -5.93
CA TYR A 4 5.04 -17.55 -6.61
C TYR A 4 3.74 -18.35 -6.54
N LYS A 5 2.77 -17.89 -5.76
CA LYS A 5 1.38 -18.27 -5.98
C LYS A 5 0.91 -17.50 -7.21
N GLU A 6 0.52 -18.21 -8.24
CA GLU A 6 -0.12 -17.62 -9.42
C GLU A 6 -1.38 -16.87 -8.96
N PHE A 7 -1.38 -15.57 -9.17
CA PHE A 7 -2.57 -14.75 -9.00
C PHE A 7 -3.45 -14.91 -10.24
N PRO A 8 -4.78 -15.04 -10.10
CA PRO A 8 -5.67 -15.07 -11.26
C PRO A 8 -5.51 -13.77 -12.05
N ALA A 9 -5.28 -13.91 -13.33
CA ALA A 9 -5.00 -12.85 -14.30
C ALA A 9 -6.17 -11.86 -14.41
N ARG A 10 -6.11 -10.76 -13.65
CA ARG A 10 -6.89 -9.52 -13.89
C ARG A 10 -6.31 -8.29 -13.19
N ILE A 11 -5.01 -8.27 -12.92
CA ILE A 11 -4.32 -7.02 -12.62
C ILE A 11 -3.43 -6.73 -13.83
N PRO A 12 -3.61 -5.61 -14.52
CA PRO A 12 -2.69 -5.26 -15.60
C PRO A 12 -1.30 -5.09 -14.99
N ILE A 13 -0.35 -5.86 -15.51
CA ILE A 13 1.07 -5.71 -15.21
C ILE A 13 1.46 -4.33 -15.73
N TRP A 14 1.75 -3.42 -14.82
CA TRP A 14 2.22 -2.08 -15.16
C TRP A 14 3.68 -2.17 -15.57
N ASP A 15 3.93 -1.87 -16.83
CA ASP A 15 5.28 -1.66 -17.34
C ASP A 15 5.82 -0.35 -16.73
N ILE A 16 6.58 -0.47 -15.64
CA ILE A 16 7.23 0.69 -15.01
C ILE A 16 8.50 0.97 -15.78
N THR A 17 8.39 1.70 -16.88
CA THR A 17 9.55 2.26 -17.53
C THR A 17 10.02 3.49 -16.76
N LEU A 18 11.10 3.33 -15.98
CA LEU A 18 11.74 4.42 -15.25
C LEU A 18 12.44 5.36 -16.24
N THR A 19 11.78 6.44 -16.66
CA THR A 19 12.45 7.53 -17.35
C THR A 19 13.03 8.52 -16.35
N SER A 20 14.35 8.44 -16.13
CA SER A 20 15.10 9.42 -15.36
C SER A 20 15.38 10.65 -16.21
N LYS A 21 14.77 11.80 -15.88
CA LYS A 21 15.26 13.11 -16.34
C LYS A 21 15.37 14.07 -15.14
N ASN A 22 16.60 14.58 -15.01
CA ASN A 22 17.09 15.65 -14.11
C ASN A 22 17.49 15.27 -12.70
N THR A 23 18.79 15.00 -12.55
CA THR A 23 19.50 14.99 -11.28
C THR A 23 20.52 16.12 -11.25
N SER A 24 20.38 17.04 -10.29
CA SER A 24 21.48 17.88 -9.81
C SER A 24 22.46 17.04 -8.99
N LYS A 25 23.75 17.23 -9.26
CA LYS A 25 24.90 16.47 -8.77
C LYS A 25 24.92 16.27 -7.24
N ILE A 26 24.82 15.03 -6.79
CA ILE A 26 25.47 14.53 -5.58
C ILE A 26 26.21 13.26 -5.97
N THR A 27 27.54 13.37 -6.01
CA THR A 27 28.47 12.29 -6.32
C THR A 27 28.55 11.29 -5.18
N ARG A 28 27.79 10.22 -5.27
CA ARG A 28 28.15 8.88 -4.78
C ARG A 28 27.75 7.91 -5.88
N ASN A 29 28.78 7.32 -6.52
CA ASN A 29 28.62 6.28 -7.55
C ASN A 29 28.09 4.96 -6.94
N THR A 30 26.87 4.96 -6.45
CA THR A 30 26.11 3.75 -6.18
C THR A 30 24.97 3.72 -7.17
N THR A 31 25.20 3.02 -8.29
CA THR A 31 24.11 2.70 -9.22
C THR A 31 23.09 1.86 -8.49
N LEU A 32 21.81 2.30 -8.50
CA LEU A 32 20.71 1.48 -8.02
C LEU A 32 20.72 0.13 -8.75
N PRO A 33 20.63 -1.00 -8.03
CA PRO A 33 20.40 -2.26 -8.68
C PRO A 33 18.99 -2.27 -9.28
N THR A 34 18.88 -2.08 -10.58
CA THR A 34 17.62 -2.19 -11.33
C THR A 34 17.45 -3.59 -11.89
N ASP A 35 16.21 -4.06 -11.95
CA ASP A 35 15.82 -5.37 -12.53
C ASP A 35 16.57 -6.57 -11.90
N LYS A 36 16.76 -6.53 -10.59
CA LYS A 36 17.51 -7.57 -9.86
C LYS A 36 16.71 -8.10 -8.69
N ILE A 37 16.85 -9.40 -8.46
CA ILE A 37 16.44 -10.06 -7.22
C ILE A 37 17.67 -10.15 -6.32
N ILE A 38 17.57 -9.61 -5.11
CA ILE A 38 18.65 -9.64 -4.12
C ILE A 38 18.24 -10.61 -3.02
N LEU A 39 19.03 -11.67 -2.85
CA LEU A 39 18.89 -12.62 -1.75
C LEU A 39 19.80 -12.17 -0.60
N GLY A 40 19.23 -11.90 0.58
CA GLY A 40 19.97 -11.47 1.74
C GLY A 40 19.10 -11.04 2.90
N ASP A 41 19.72 -10.63 4.00
CA ASP A 41 19.03 -9.98 5.10
C ASP A 41 18.60 -8.57 4.68
N THR A 42 17.29 -8.29 4.81
CA THR A 42 16.70 -7.05 4.35
C THR A 42 17.34 -5.81 5.00
N LEU A 43 17.67 -5.86 6.29
CA LEU A 43 18.30 -4.72 6.99
C LEU A 43 19.72 -4.45 6.51
N ILE A 44 20.42 -5.49 6.07
CA ILE A 44 21.77 -5.36 5.47
C ILE A 44 21.66 -4.80 4.06
N GLU A 45 20.75 -5.35 3.26
CA GLU A 45 20.61 -4.97 1.85
C GLU A 45 20.02 -3.56 1.68
N LEU A 46 19.04 -3.15 2.50
CA LEU A 46 18.48 -1.79 2.46
C LEU A 46 19.53 -0.71 2.69
N LYS A 47 20.54 -0.95 3.56
CA LYS A 47 21.63 0.00 3.82
C LYS A 47 22.49 0.32 2.59
N LYS A 48 22.50 -0.57 1.60
CA LYS A 48 23.24 -0.39 0.34
C LYS A 48 22.47 0.49 -0.66
N ILE A 49 21.16 0.67 -0.44
CA ILE A 49 20.30 1.48 -1.32
C ILE A 49 20.45 2.96 -0.95
N PRO A 50 20.67 3.85 -1.94
CA PRO A 50 20.80 5.29 -1.67
C PRO A 50 19.54 5.90 -1.07
N ASN A 51 19.71 7.00 -0.33
CA ASN A 51 18.60 7.80 0.18
C ASN A 51 17.72 8.29 -0.97
N GLU A 52 16.42 8.37 -0.74
CA GLU A 52 15.45 9.01 -1.64
C GLU A 52 15.55 8.52 -3.10
N SER A 53 15.69 7.22 -3.26
CA SER A 53 15.90 6.57 -4.56
C SER A 53 14.70 5.75 -5.06
N CYS A 54 13.78 5.37 -4.16
CA CYS A 54 12.63 4.52 -4.48
C CYS A 54 11.34 5.34 -4.59
N ASP A 55 10.62 5.19 -5.69
CA ASP A 55 9.30 5.81 -5.90
C ASP A 55 8.20 5.04 -5.17
N VAL A 56 8.28 3.71 -5.19
CA VAL A 56 7.32 2.81 -4.53
C VAL A 56 8.07 1.76 -3.75
N ILE A 57 7.62 1.49 -2.55
CA ILE A 57 8.13 0.42 -1.68
C ILE A 57 6.96 -0.47 -1.28
N ILE A 58 7.05 -1.76 -1.54
CA ILE A 58 6.05 -2.76 -1.17
C ILE A 58 6.70 -3.76 -0.23
N ILE A 59 6.10 -3.96 0.93
CA ILE A 59 6.67 -4.76 2.02
C ILE A 59 5.65 -5.80 2.46
N ASP A 60 6.05 -7.06 2.43
CA ASP A 60 5.31 -8.20 2.99
C ASP A 60 6.19 -8.84 4.09
N PRO A 61 6.18 -8.28 5.31
CA PRO A 61 7.02 -8.74 6.40
C PRO A 61 6.46 -10.02 7.02
N PRO A 62 7.24 -10.77 7.82
CA PRO A 62 6.70 -11.78 8.70
C PRO A 62 5.61 -11.18 9.62
N TYR A 63 4.47 -11.86 9.79
CA TYR A 63 3.30 -11.29 10.50
C TYR A 63 3.29 -11.59 12.02
N ASN A 64 4.32 -12.22 12.52
CA ASN A 64 4.45 -12.63 13.93
C ASN A 64 3.33 -13.57 14.42
N ILE A 65 2.88 -14.45 13.56
CA ILE A 65 1.75 -15.37 13.81
C ILE A 65 2.18 -16.79 14.20
N GLY A 66 3.47 -17.02 14.34
CA GLY A 66 4.02 -18.35 14.70
C GLY A 66 4.03 -19.34 13.55
N LYS A 67 4.05 -18.88 12.29
CA LYS A 67 4.13 -19.73 11.12
C LYS A 67 5.56 -20.22 10.90
N ASP A 68 5.73 -21.52 10.72
CA ASP A 68 7.00 -22.11 10.33
C ASP A 68 7.21 -21.95 8.82
N PHE A 69 8.30 -21.30 8.43
CA PHE A 69 8.73 -21.14 7.04
C PHE A 69 9.85 -22.10 6.65
N GLY A 70 10.11 -23.13 7.49
CA GLY A 70 11.09 -24.19 7.24
C GLY A 70 12.52 -23.90 7.68
N ASN A 71 12.83 -22.66 7.99
CA ASN A 71 14.13 -22.23 8.49
C ASN A 71 14.05 -21.39 9.77
N ASN A 72 12.87 -20.89 10.09
CA ASN A 72 12.62 -20.13 11.32
C ASN A 72 11.11 -20.04 11.60
N ILE A 73 10.74 -20.02 12.87
CA ILE A 73 9.36 -19.79 13.30
C ILE A 73 9.15 -18.27 13.36
N ASP A 74 8.14 -17.79 12.66
CA ASP A 74 7.71 -16.39 12.70
C ASP A 74 6.99 -16.10 14.03
N LYS A 75 7.74 -16.07 15.13
CA LYS A 75 7.23 -15.74 16.45
C LYS A 75 8.30 -15.04 17.30
N ARG A 76 8.01 -13.82 17.69
CA ARG A 76 8.77 -13.00 18.62
C ARG A 76 7.84 -12.45 19.70
N GLU A 77 8.38 -12.07 20.83
CA GLU A 77 7.65 -11.21 21.77
C GLU A 77 7.25 -9.92 21.04
N LEU A 78 6.05 -9.38 21.33
CA LEU A 78 5.48 -8.27 20.59
C LEU A 78 6.39 -7.03 20.61
N THR A 79 6.98 -6.72 21.75
CA THR A 79 7.92 -5.59 21.91
C THR A 79 9.16 -5.74 21.04
N ASP A 80 9.70 -6.96 20.95
CA ASP A 80 10.88 -7.27 20.14
C ASP A 80 10.53 -7.20 18.66
N TYR A 81 9.35 -7.69 18.28
CA TYR A 81 8.86 -7.60 16.91
C TYR A 81 8.68 -6.14 16.47
N ILE A 82 8.07 -5.28 17.30
CA ILE A 82 7.90 -3.86 17.03
C ILE A 82 9.26 -3.16 16.90
N SER A 83 10.18 -3.41 17.84
CA SER A 83 11.53 -2.84 17.83
C SER A 83 12.31 -3.23 16.56
N TRP A 84 12.25 -4.52 16.21
CA TRP A 84 12.84 -5.00 14.95
C TRP A 84 12.19 -4.36 13.72
N SER A 85 10.86 -4.26 13.72
CA SER A 85 10.12 -3.68 12.60
C SER A 85 10.45 -2.20 12.41
N LYS A 86 10.62 -1.45 13.48
CA LYS A 86 11.03 -0.05 13.44
C LYS A 86 12.34 0.15 12.65
N ASN A 87 13.26 -0.79 12.73
CA ASN A 87 14.54 -0.69 12.03
C ASN A 87 14.35 -0.73 10.51
N TRP A 88 13.60 -1.69 9.97
CA TRP A 88 13.37 -1.75 8.53
C TRP A 88 12.38 -0.68 8.05
N ILE A 89 11.41 -0.26 8.88
CA ILE A 89 10.53 0.89 8.57
C ILE A 89 11.37 2.15 8.35
N ASN A 90 12.30 2.45 9.26
CA ASN A 90 13.17 3.62 9.15
C ASN A 90 14.05 3.57 7.89
N GLU A 91 14.62 2.41 7.56
CA GLU A 91 15.38 2.25 6.32
C GLU A 91 14.50 2.43 5.07
N CYS A 92 13.29 1.90 5.06
CA CYS A 92 12.34 2.12 3.96
C CYS A 92 11.98 3.61 3.82
N ILE A 93 11.73 4.30 4.94
CA ILE A 93 11.50 5.74 4.92
C ILE A 93 12.72 6.50 4.39
N ARG A 94 13.94 6.08 4.75
CA ARG A 94 15.18 6.70 4.26
C ARG A 94 15.32 6.62 2.75
N ILE A 95 15.08 5.44 2.17
CA ILE A 95 15.25 5.20 0.73
C ILE A 95 14.07 5.71 -0.11
N MET A 96 12.91 5.96 0.50
CA MET A 96 11.72 6.45 -0.18
C MET A 96 11.91 7.92 -0.60
N LYS A 97 11.62 8.23 -1.86
CA LYS A 97 11.62 9.61 -2.39
C LYS A 97 10.61 10.50 -1.65
N PRO A 98 10.77 11.83 -1.70
CA PRO A 98 9.81 12.76 -1.09
C PRO A 98 8.36 12.58 -1.62
N THR A 99 8.19 12.22 -2.88
CA THR A 99 6.89 11.96 -3.54
C THR A 99 6.54 10.48 -3.61
N GLY A 100 7.36 9.63 -2.98
CA GLY A 100 7.20 8.17 -2.98
C GLY A 100 6.10 7.70 -2.04
N THR A 101 5.71 6.45 -2.21
CA THR A 101 4.69 5.77 -1.41
C THR A 101 5.20 4.42 -0.93
N MET A 102 4.90 4.08 0.32
CA MET A 102 5.22 2.80 0.94
C MET A 102 3.94 2.04 1.28
N PHE A 103 3.88 0.76 0.93
CA PHE A 103 2.79 -0.15 1.25
C PHE A 103 3.30 -1.28 2.13
N ILE A 104 2.71 -1.46 3.31
CA ILE A 104 3.07 -2.52 4.26
C ILE A 104 1.86 -3.43 4.44
N TYR A 105 2.01 -4.68 4.03
CA TYR A 105 1.00 -5.72 4.18
C TYR A 105 1.04 -6.33 5.59
N GLY A 106 -0.10 -6.82 6.05
CA GLY A 106 -0.17 -7.57 7.30
C GLY A 106 -1.58 -7.73 7.85
N PHE A 107 -1.68 -8.46 8.94
CA PHE A 107 -2.93 -8.52 9.68
C PHE A 107 -3.16 -7.22 10.45
N SER A 108 -4.42 -6.79 10.51
CA SER A 108 -4.81 -5.53 11.15
C SER A 108 -4.28 -5.43 12.58
N GLU A 109 -4.29 -6.55 13.31
CA GLU A 109 -3.89 -6.64 14.71
C GLU A 109 -2.40 -6.27 14.90
N ILE A 110 -1.55 -6.70 13.97
CA ILE A 110 -0.10 -6.40 14.00
C ILE A 110 0.18 -5.02 13.41
N LEU A 111 -0.46 -4.70 12.28
CA LEU A 111 -0.28 -3.40 11.65
C LEU A 111 -0.72 -2.23 12.54
N ALA A 112 -1.67 -2.45 13.46
CA ALA A 112 -2.07 -1.44 14.43
C ALA A 112 -0.88 -0.97 15.29
N TYR A 113 -0.03 -1.88 15.74
CA TYR A 113 1.18 -1.54 16.47
C TYR A 113 2.23 -0.88 15.57
N LEU A 114 2.46 -1.43 14.38
CA LEU A 114 3.45 -0.89 13.44
C LEU A 114 3.06 0.52 12.96
N SER A 115 1.78 0.81 12.84
CA SER A 115 1.31 2.11 12.38
C SER A 115 1.74 3.26 13.28
N ILE A 116 1.93 3.01 14.60
CA ILE A 116 2.39 4.01 15.57
C ILE A 116 3.86 4.36 15.32
N GLU A 117 4.64 3.40 14.86
CA GLU A 117 6.07 3.57 14.57
C GLU A 117 6.36 4.25 13.23
N ILE A 118 5.33 4.53 12.42
CA ILE A 118 5.44 5.19 11.12
C ILE A 118 5.14 6.69 11.29
N PRO A 119 6.15 7.58 11.35
CA PRO A 119 5.96 9.02 11.56
C PRO A 119 5.60 9.75 10.25
N LEU A 120 4.71 9.18 9.45
CA LEU A 120 4.29 9.67 8.15
C LEU A 120 2.77 9.78 8.07
N GLU A 121 2.29 10.59 7.13
CA GLU A 121 0.90 10.52 6.70
C GLU A 121 0.60 9.13 6.15
N LYS A 122 -0.56 8.59 6.49
CA LYS A 122 -0.91 7.21 6.13
C LYS A 122 -2.40 7.00 5.98
N ARG A 123 -2.74 5.96 5.22
CA ARG A 123 -4.11 5.45 5.05
C ARG A 123 -4.10 3.93 5.11
N TRP A 124 -5.15 3.37 5.67
CA TRP A 124 -5.42 1.94 5.60
C TRP A 124 -6.12 1.63 4.29
N LEU A 125 -5.62 0.60 3.59
CA LEU A 125 -6.29 -0.04 2.48
C LEU A 125 -6.68 -1.45 2.90
N ILE A 126 -7.75 -1.95 2.34
CA ILE A 126 -8.27 -3.28 2.61
C ILE A 126 -8.17 -4.10 1.33
N TRP A 127 -7.37 -5.15 1.36
CA TRP A 127 -7.38 -6.14 0.30
C TRP A 127 -8.41 -7.21 0.63
N HIS A 128 -9.59 -7.10 0.01
CA HIS A 128 -10.69 -8.00 0.23
C HIS A 128 -10.59 -9.25 -0.66
N TYR A 129 -10.88 -10.42 -0.09
CA TYR A 129 -10.93 -11.68 -0.81
C TYR A 129 -12.04 -12.58 -0.30
N THR A 130 -12.57 -13.44 -1.18
CA THR A 130 -13.68 -14.35 -0.88
C THR A 130 -13.29 -15.84 -0.95
N ASN A 131 -12.03 -16.15 -1.28
CA ASN A 131 -11.54 -17.49 -1.58
C ASN A 131 -10.89 -18.20 -0.38
N LYS A 132 -11.34 -17.93 0.84
CA LYS A 132 -10.81 -18.62 2.02
C LYS A 132 -11.24 -20.08 2.05
N ASN A 133 -10.26 -20.98 2.12
CA ASN A 133 -10.49 -22.43 2.06
C ASN A 133 -10.82 -23.07 3.42
N VAL A 134 -10.53 -22.37 4.53
CA VAL A 134 -10.75 -22.89 5.89
C VAL A 134 -11.74 -22.00 6.62
N ALA A 135 -12.88 -22.59 6.99
CA ALA A 135 -13.92 -21.88 7.74
C ALA A 135 -13.47 -21.58 9.17
N SER A 136 -13.84 -20.41 9.67
CA SER A 136 -13.74 -20.04 11.09
C SER A 136 -15.09 -20.35 11.73
N LEU A 137 -15.18 -21.47 12.47
CA LEU A 137 -16.45 -21.96 12.98
C LEU A 137 -16.95 -21.21 14.23
N ASN A 138 -16.04 -20.64 14.99
CA ASN A 138 -16.35 -20.06 16.32
C ASN A 138 -16.17 -18.54 16.37
N PHE A 139 -15.80 -17.90 15.26
CA PHE A 139 -15.58 -16.47 15.20
C PHE A 139 -15.75 -15.91 13.78
N TRP A 140 -15.61 -14.61 13.64
CA TRP A 140 -15.71 -13.94 12.34
C TRP A 140 -14.70 -14.50 11.31
N GLN A 141 -15.22 -14.78 10.12
CA GLN A 141 -14.41 -15.22 8.98
C GLN A 141 -13.50 -14.09 8.52
N ARG A 142 -12.18 -14.31 8.50
CA ARG A 142 -11.26 -13.34 7.89
C ARG A 142 -11.46 -13.36 6.37
N SER A 143 -11.74 -12.21 5.79
CA SER A 143 -11.99 -12.02 4.36
C SER A 143 -11.15 -10.89 3.77
N HIS A 144 -10.14 -10.41 4.50
CA HIS A 144 -9.26 -9.36 4.03
C HIS A 144 -7.88 -9.44 4.68
N GLU A 145 -6.92 -8.82 4.03
CA GLU A 145 -5.68 -8.36 4.63
C GLU A 145 -5.66 -6.83 4.62
N SER A 146 -4.94 -6.27 5.58
CA SER A 146 -4.78 -4.82 5.69
C SER A 146 -3.47 -4.38 5.08
N ILE A 147 -3.45 -3.15 4.55
CA ILE A 147 -2.26 -2.53 3.99
C ILE A 147 -2.16 -1.12 4.56
N ILE A 148 -1.02 -0.78 5.14
CA ILE A 148 -0.69 0.61 5.46
C ILE A 148 -0.06 1.23 4.23
N CYS A 149 -0.74 2.21 3.64
CA CYS A 149 -0.21 3.08 2.59
C CYS A 149 0.32 4.35 3.25
N ALA A 150 1.63 4.61 3.20
CA ALA A 150 2.27 5.75 3.86
C ALA A 150 3.10 6.59 2.88
N TRP A 151 3.18 7.93 3.12
CA TRP A 151 3.88 8.87 2.23
C TRP A 151 4.46 10.05 3.02
N LYS A 152 5.52 10.70 2.48
CA LYS A 152 6.18 11.87 3.10
C LYS A 152 5.47 13.19 2.78
N ASN A 153 5.39 13.48 1.49
CA ASN A 153 4.75 14.69 0.97
C ASN A 153 3.55 14.29 0.11
N VAL A 154 3.07 15.16 -0.76
CA VAL A 154 2.00 14.80 -1.71
C VAL A 154 2.50 13.70 -2.64
N PRO A 155 1.96 12.48 -2.58
CA PRO A 155 2.43 11.37 -3.38
C PRO A 155 2.03 11.54 -4.85
N ILE A 156 2.80 10.94 -5.75
CA ILE A 156 2.37 10.79 -7.13
C ILE A 156 1.28 9.71 -7.16
N PHE A 157 0.08 10.11 -7.55
CA PHE A 157 -1.07 9.22 -7.64
C PHE A 157 -1.73 9.30 -9.01
N ASN A 158 -1.50 8.27 -9.82
CA ASN A 158 -2.04 8.16 -11.18
C ASN A 158 -3.51 7.73 -11.16
N ARG A 159 -4.34 8.56 -10.54
CA ARG A 159 -5.74 8.34 -10.22
C ARG A 159 -6.58 7.78 -11.38
N ASP A 160 -6.36 8.29 -12.56
CA ASP A 160 -7.19 7.95 -13.72
C ASP A 160 -6.87 6.56 -14.30
N LEU A 161 -5.70 6.02 -13.98
CA LEU A 161 -5.29 4.66 -14.36
C LEU A 161 -5.90 3.56 -13.48
N VAL A 162 -6.39 3.91 -12.30
CA VAL A 162 -6.92 2.97 -11.30
C VAL A 162 -8.39 3.22 -10.97
N ARG A 163 -9.12 3.88 -11.88
CA ARG A 163 -10.56 4.10 -11.75
C ARG A 163 -11.32 2.79 -11.77
N GLU A 164 -12.44 2.77 -11.05
CA GLU A 164 -13.34 1.64 -10.94
C GLU A 164 -14.63 1.87 -11.74
N PRO A 165 -15.33 0.81 -12.19
CA PRO A 165 -16.66 0.97 -12.75
C PRO A 165 -17.61 1.65 -11.76
N TYR A 166 -18.49 2.52 -12.25
CA TYR A 166 -19.58 3.02 -11.42
C TYR A 166 -20.57 1.91 -11.09
N THR A 167 -21.16 2.00 -9.91
CA THR A 167 -22.29 1.14 -9.57
C THR A 167 -23.54 1.56 -10.36
N GLU A 168 -24.41 0.60 -10.67
CA GLU A 168 -25.72 0.88 -11.31
C GLU A 168 -26.54 1.87 -10.50
N GLY A 169 -26.52 1.77 -9.16
CA GLY A 169 -27.21 2.70 -8.27
C GLY A 169 -26.74 4.14 -8.43
N PHE A 170 -25.44 4.37 -8.70
CA PHE A 170 -24.96 5.71 -9.01
C PHE A 170 -25.45 6.18 -10.39
N LEU A 171 -25.28 5.35 -11.42
CA LEU A 171 -25.62 5.71 -12.81
C LEU A 171 -27.12 6.01 -12.94
N ASN A 172 -27.98 5.18 -12.36
CA ASN A 172 -29.45 5.32 -12.44
C ASN A 172 -30.01 6.31 -11.42
N GLY A 173 -29.31 6.55 -10.31
CA GLY A 173 -29.80 7.34 -9.19
C GLY A 173 -29.25 8.75 -9.05
N ALA A 174 -27.95 8.92 -9.20
CA ALA A 174 -27.24 10.13 -8.83
C ALA A 174 -26.55 10.86 -9.97
N ALA A 175 -26.13 10.13 -11.02
CA ALA A 175 -25.42 10.71 -12.15
C ALA A 175 -26.28 11.75 -12.88
N GLY A 176 -25.70 12.92 -13.14
CA GLY A 176 -26.38 14.02 -13.86
C GLY A 176 -27.42 14.79 -13.05
N LYS A 177 -27.78 14.37 -11.83
CA LYS A 177 -28.75 15.08 -11.01
C LYS A 177 -28.12 16.17 -10.15
N ILE A 178 -28.81 17.31 -10.06
CA ILE A 178 -28.44 18.38 -9.12
C ILE A 178 -28.70 17.88 -7.70
N ARG A 179 -27.71 17.94 -6.85
CA ARG A 179 -27.84 17.64 -5.43
C ARG A 179 -27.47 18.86 -4.61
N LYS A 180 -28.33 19.22 -3.67
CA LYS A 180 -28.05 20.24 -2.68
C LYS A 180 -27.08 19.62 -1.66
N GLY A 181 -25.90 20.22 -1.53
CA GLY A 181 -24.93 19.78 -0.53
C GLY A 181 -25.48 20.02 0.87
N THR A 182 -25.47 18.99 1.71
CA THR A 182 -25.76 19.16 3.14
C THR A 182 -24.50 19.62 3.84
N VAL A 183 -24.57 20.67 4.63
CA VAL A 183 -23.46 21.07 5.51
C VAL A 183 -23.21 19.94 6.50
N GLY A 184 -22.02 19.38 6.48
CA GLY A 184 -21.68 18.23 7.29
C GLY A 184 -20.18 17.99 7.35
N ARG A 185 -19.79 16.81 7.85
CA ARG A 185 -18.39 16.43 8.08
C ARG A 185 -17.46 16.66 6.87
N PHE A 186 -17.99 16.51 5.65
CA PHE A 186 -17.20 16.56 4.40
C PHE A 186 -17.59 17.72 3.47
N SER A 187 -18.60 18.52 3.81
CA SER A 187 -19.03 19.68 3.03
C SER A 187 -19.24 20.88 3.95
N ARG A 188 -18.48 21.94 3.72
CA ARG A 188 -18.55 23.16 4.55
C ARG A 188 -19.61 24.16 4.08
N ASN A 189 -20.01 24.12 2.82
CA ASN A 189 -20.69 25.25 2.19
C ASN A 189 -22.12 24.98 1.70
N GLY A 190 -22.66 23.76 1.82
CA GLY A 190 -24.03 23.44 1.37
C GLY A 190 -24.33 23.75 -0.11
N GLN A 191 -23.30 23.87 -0.95
CA GLN A 191 -23.45 24.25 -2.35
C GLN A 191 -24.13 23.15 -3.17
N GLU A 192 -24.91 23.56 -4.17
CA GLU A 192 -25.46 22.62 -5.13
C GLU A 192 -24.33 22.09 -6.03
N THR A 193 -24.30 20.77 -6.20
CA THR A 193 -23.33 20.09 -7.04
C THR A 193 -24.02 19.14 -8.00
N VAL A 194 -23.53 19.09 -9.23
CA VAL A 194 -23.93 18.07 -10.21
C VAL A 194 -22.83 17.04 -10.30
N TYR A 195 -23.15 15.80 -9.91
CA TYR A 195 -22.21 14.69 -10.07
C TYR A 195 -22.25 14.17 -11.50
N LYS A 196 -21.33 14.65 -12.34
CA LYS A 196 -21.14 14.08 -13.67
C LYS A 196 -20.35 12.79 -13.58
N ALA A 197 -20.83 11.73 -14.22
CA ALA A 197 -20.05 10.52 -14.40
C ALA A 197 -18.82 10.84 -15.26
N HIS A 198 -17.65 10.39 -14.83
CA HIS A 198 -16.42 10.50 -15.60
C HIS A 198 -16.31 9.30 -16.55
N GLU A 199 -15.88 9.50 -17.79
CA GLU A 199 -15.79 8.43 -18.79
C GLU A 199 -14.91 7.24 -18.36
N GLY A 200 -13.84 7.50 -17.61
CA GLY A 200 -12.95 6.48 -17.06
C GLY A 200 -13.48 5.77 -15.80
N GLY A 201 -14.67 6.12 -15.29
CA GLY A 201 -15.23 5.50 -14.08
C GLY A 201 -15.08 6.30 -12.79
N ALA A 202 -15.46 5.68 -11.68
CA ALA A 202 -15.38 6.22 -10.33
C ALA A 202 -13.93 6.33 -9.84
N LEU A 203 -13.69 7.17 -8.85
CA LEU A 203 -12.40 7.19 -8.16
C LEU A 203 -12.17 5.88 -7.40
N PRO A 204 -10.91 5.39 -7.35
CA PRO A 204 -10.59 4.17 -6.63
C PRO A 204 -10.91 4.31 -5.15
N ARG A 205 -11.38 3.22 -4.57
CA ARG A 205 -11.66 3.11 -3.15
C ARG A 205 -10.47 2.54 -2.39
N ASP A 206 -10.52 2.63 -1.07
CA ASP A 206 -9.54 2.03 -0.16
C ASP A 206 -9.85 0.57 0.19
N VAL A 207 -10.85 -0.02 -0.44
CA VAL A 207 -11.15 -1.46 -0.46
C VAL A 207 -10.91 -1.96 -1.89
N ILE A 208 -9.92 -2.83 -2.06
CA ILE A 208 -9.42 -3.33 -3.34
C ILE A 208 -9.54 -4.86 -3.42
#